data_caf982d3012ed43308eefd5183cc473e
#
_entry.id   caf982d3012ed43308eefd5183cc473e
#
_cell.length_a   1.000
_cell.length_b   1.000
_cell.length_c   1.000
_cell.angle_alpha   90.00
_cell.angle_beta   90.00
_cell.angle_gamma   90.00
#
_symmetry.space_group_name_H-M   'P 1'
#
loop_
_entity.id
_entity.type
_entity.pdbx_description
1 polymer ?
#
loop_
_entity_poly.entity_id
_entity_poly.type
_entity_poly.pdbx_seq_one_letter_code
_entity_poly.pdbx_strand_id
1 'polypeptide(L)'
;QIGDGGVILQVTDTQTGNVVAVTDARTRCLVIHRAPLRPACASMKGPTVADCGATITEEPAGWKAPTFDATSWPSAVTYSEAEVGVKDGYLAIRWDSAAKLVWSSDLKLDNTILCRVPLLHPAR
;
A
#
# COMPACT_ATOMS: atom_id res chain seq x y z
N GLN A 1 -8.34 14.83 -0.72
CA GLN A 1 -8.43 14.07 -1.96
C GLN A 1 -8.88 12.65 -1.65
N ILE A 2 -9.78 12.12 -2.45
CA ILE A 2 -10.32 10.78 -2.27
C ILE A 2 -9.74 9.86 -3.34
N GLY A 3 -9.20 8.71 -2.93
CA GLY A 3 -8.85 7.66 -3.87
C GLY A 3 -7.44 7.74 -4.45
N ASP A 4 -6.46 7.97 -3.60
CA ASP A 4 -5.04 7.99 -3.99
C ASP A 4 -4.26 6.75 -3.52
N GLY A 5 -4.94 5.61 -3.41
CA GLY A 5 -4.27 4.35 -3.07
C GLY A 5 -3.34 3.88 -4.18
N GLY A 6 -2.38 3.08 -3.79
CA GLY A 6 -1.41 2.48 -4.71
C GLY A 6 0.01 2.77 -4.29
N VAL A 7 0.83 1.72 -4.24
CA VAL A 7 2.25 1.83 -3.94
C VAL A 7 3.02 0.80 -4.76
N ILE A 8 4.21 1.17 -5.16
CA ILE A 8 5.18 0.25 -5.75
C ILE A 8 6.52 0.46 -5.05
N LEU A 9 7.19 -0.64 -4.72
CA LEU A 9 8.49 -0.60 -4.06
C LEU A 9 9.43 -1.61 -4.70
N GLN A 10 10.66 -1.21 -4.83
CA GLN A 10 11.74 -2.07 -5.29
C GLN A 10 12.97 -1.75 -4.46
N VAL A 11 13.61 -2.77 -3.94
CA VAL A 11 14.87 -2.66 -3.20
C VAL A 11 15.97 -3.35 -4.00
N THR A 12 17.04 -2.63 -4.24
CA THR A 12 18.19 -3.14 -5.00
C THR A 12 19.42 -3.11 -4.11
N ASP A 13 20.15 -4.22 -4.09
CA ASP A 13 21.46 -4.28 -3.42
C ASP A 13 22.45 -3.47 -4.25
N THR A 14 23.01 -2.42 -3.66
CA THR A 14 23.93 -1.51 -4.37
C THR A 14 25.29 -2.14 -4.66
N GLN A 15 25.67 -3.19 -3.93
CA GLN A 15 26.94 -3.89 -4.18
C GLN A 15 26.84 -4.86 -5.33
N THR A 16 25.72 -5.55 -5.48
CA THR A 16 25.55 -6.57 -6.54
C THR A 16 24.71 -6.08 -7.71
N GLY A 17 23.91 -5.04 -7.53
CA GLY A 17 22.93 -4.59 -8.52
C GLY A 17 21.69 -5.47 -8.57
N ASN A 18 21.57 -6.47 -7.70
CA ASN A 18 20.42 -7.37 -7.70
C ASN A 18 19.21 -6.76 -7.01
N VAL A 19 18.04 -6.98 -7.56
CA VAL A 19 16.78 -6.65 -6.91
C VAL A 19 16.52 -7.69 -5.83
N VAL A 20 16.33 -7.25 -4.59
CA VAL A 20 16.19 -8.13 -3.42
C VAL A 20 14.80 -8.10 -2.81
N ALA A 21 13.97 -7.13 -3.16
CA ALA A 21 12.58 -7.08 -2.75
C ALA A 21 11.77 -6.26 -3.73
N VAL A 22 10.54 -6.69 -3.98
CA VAL A 22 9.56 -5.95 -4.79
C VAL A 22 8.19 -6.11 -4.16
N THR A 23 7.32 -5.11 -4.36
CA THR A 23 5.90 -5.29 -4.08
C THR A 23 5.26 -6.16 -5.15
N ASP A 24 4.50 -7.15 -4.71
CA ASP A 24 3.70 -8.04 -5.56
C ASP A 24 2.60 -8.68 -4.72
N ALA A 25 1.95 -9.72 -5.24
CA ALA A 25 0.87 -10.41 -4.53
C ALA A 25 1.33 -11.13 -3.24
N ARG A 26 2.64 -11.30 -3.02
CA ARG A 26 3.17 -11.89 -1.79
C ARG A 26 3.31 -10.86 -0.67
N THR A 27 3.25 -9.58 -1.01
CA THR A 27 3.20 -8.50 -0.02
C THR A 27 1.95 -8.68 0.83
N ARG A 28 2.08 -8.50 2.15
CA ARG A 28 0.94 -8.57 3.09
C ARG A 28 0.61 -7.18 3.56
N CYS A 29 -0.65 -6.78 3.42
CA CYS A 29 -1.08 -5.42 3.77
C CYS A 29 -2.29 -5.45 4.70
N LEU A 30 -2.20 -4.69 5.79
CA LEU A 30 -3.28 -4.52 6.76
C LEU A 30 -3.82 -3.10 6.66
N VAL A 31 -5.12 -2.97 6.43
CA VAL A 31 -5.79 -1.67 6.44
C VAL A 31 -5.99 -1.23 7.89
N ILE A 32 -5.51 -0.04 8.23
CA ILE A 32 -5.70 0.52 9.58
C ILE A 32 -6.54 1.79 9.59
N HIS A 33 -6.77 2.41 8.42
CA HIS A 33 -7.55 3.63 8.36
C HIS A 33 -8.38 3.64 7.07
N ARG A 34 -9.69 3.77 7.22
CA ARG A 34 -10.65 3.85 6.11
C ARG A 34 -11.42 5.16 6.23
N ALA A 35 -11.33 5.99 5.21
CA ALA A 35 -12.02 7.27 5.15
C ALA A 35 -11.98 7.85 3.73
N PRO A 36 -12.97 8.63 3.32
CA PRO A 36 -14.21 8.88 4.04
C PRO A 36 -15.20 7.72 3.87
N LEU A 37 -15.89 7.32 4.94
CA LEU A 37 -16.92 6.27 4.85
C LEU A 37 -18.13 6.74 4.05
N ARG A 38 -18.34 8.05 4.04
CA ARG A 38 -19.41 8.71 3.28
C ARG A 38 -18.80 9.70 2.30
N PRO A 39 -18.37 9.26 1.10
CA PRO A 39 -17.69 10.13 0.12
C PRO A 39 -18.49 11.35 -0.32
N ALA A 40 -19.82 11.31 -0.21
CA ALA A 40 -20.67 12.44 -0.53
C ALA A 40 -20.35 13.70 0.28
N CYS A 41 -19.62 13.57 1.40
CA CYS A 41 -19.18 14.71 2.20
C CYS A 41 -18.28 15.66 1.40
N ALA A 42 -17.62 15.19 0.36
CA ALA A 42 -16.77 16.02 -0.49
C ALA A 42 -17.54 17.13 -1.20
N SER A 43 -18.85 16.94 -1.41
CA SER A 43 -19.73 17.93 -2.04
C SER A 43 -20.37 18.88 -1.03
N MET A 44 -20.15 18.68 0.26
CA MET A 44 -20.70 19.52 1.31
C MET A 44 -19.88 20.79 1.49
N LYS A 45 -20.53 21.86 1.89
CA LYS A 45 -19.85 23.09 2.27
C LYS A 45 -19.35 22.97 3.71
N GLY A 46 -18.02 22.97 3.89
CA GLY A 46 -17.41 22.85 5.22
C GLY A 46 -17.71 21.52 5.91
N PRO A 47 -17.39 20.37 5.26
CA PRO A 47 -17.68 19.08 5.86
C PRO A 47 -16.87 18.85 7.14
N THR A 48 -17.50 18.19 8.12
CA THR A 48 -16.83 17.79 9.37
C THR A 48 -16.36 16.34 9.27
N VAL A 49 -15.53 15.93 10.24
CA VAL A 49 -15.12 14.53 10.35
C VAL A 49 -16.33 13.61 10.50
N ALA A 50 -17.35 14.06 11.25
CA ALA A 50 -18.58 13.29 11.43
C ALA A 50 -19.34 13.11 10.12
N ASP A 51 -19.34 14.14 9.25
CA ASP A 51 -20.01 14.08 7.95
C ASP A 51 -19.37 13.04 7.03
N CYS A 52 -18.05 12.96 7.01
CA CYS A 52 -17.30 12.01 6.18
C CYS A 52 -17.23 10.62 6.80
N GLY A 53 -17.02 10.55 8.09
CA GLY A 53 -16.84 9.29 8.81
C GLY A 53 -15.48 8.64 8.52
N ALA A 54 -14.97 7.92 9.52
CA ALA A 54 -13.71 7.20 9.42
C ALA A 54 -13.74 5.97 10.32
N THR A 55 -13.03 4.92 9.93
CA THR A 55 -12.68 3.80 10.79
C THR A 55 -11.16 3.84 11.00
N ILE A 56 -10.73 3.90 12.25
CA ILE A 56 -9.33 3.97 12.63
C ILE A 56 -9.01 2.81 13.55
N THR A 57 -8.00 2.02 13.18
CA THR A 57 -7.50 0.91 13.97
C THR A 57 -6.05 1.21 14.35
N GLU A 58 -5.66 0.88 15.57
CA GLU A 58 -4.28 1.07 16.00
C GLU A 58 -3.33 0.15 15.26
N GLU A 59 -2.09 0.61 15.08
CA GLU A 59 -1.03 -0.24 14.55
C GLU A 59 -0.81 -1.43 15.49
N PRO A 60 -0.68 -2.66 14.95
CA PRO A 60 -0.33 -3.80 15.77
C PRO A 60 1.03 -3.59 16.46
N ALA A 61 1.13 -3.91 17.74
CA ALA A 61 2.37 -3.76 18.49
C ALA A 61 3.49 -4.59 17.83
N GLY A 62 4.65 -3.96 17.64
CA GLY A 62 5.83 -4.64 17.11
C GLY A 62 5.79 -4.96 15.62
N TRP A 63 4.85 -4.42 14.88
CA TRP A 63 4.67 -4.77 13.46
C TRP A 63 5.90 -4.47 12.58
N LYS A 64 6.76 -3.54 13.01
CA LYS A 64 7.97 -3.18 12.27
C LYS A 64 9.14 -4.15 12.53
N ALA A 65 9.03 -4.99 13.53
CA ALA A 65 10.10 -5.91 13.88
C ALA A 65 10.29 -6.98 12.81
N PRO A 66 11.54 -7.38 12.49
CA PRO A 66 11.79 -8.41 11.50
C PRO A 66 11.11 -9.75 11.83
N THR A 67 10.89 -10.01 13.11
CA THR A 67 10.30 -11.26 13.61
C THR A 67 8.75 -11.22 13.68
N PHE A 68 8.14 -10.09 13.33
CA PHE A 68 6.68 -9.97 13.37
C PHE A 68 6.03 -10.94 12.38
N ASP A 69 5.03 -11.66 12.84
CA ASP A 69 4.28 -12.59 11.99
C ASP A 69 3.08 -11.88 11.35
N ALA A 70 3.18 -11.61 10.06
CA ALA A 70 2.12 -10.98 9.28
C ALA A 70 1.36 -12.00 8.41
N THR A 71 1.47 -13.29 8.68
CA THR A 71 0.83 -14.33 7.84
C THR A 71 -0.69 -14.24 7.86
N SER A 72 -1.28 -13.67 8.92
CA SER A 72 -2.72 -13.43 8.99
C SER A 72 -3.19 -12.19 8.24
N TRP A 73 -2.27 -11.33 7.84
CA TRP A 73 -2.62 -10.13 7.06
C TRP A 73 -3.03 -10.52 5.65
N PRO A 74 -4.00 -9.82 5.05
CA PRO A 74 -4.38 -10.08 3.67
C PRO A 74 -3.21 -9.93 2.69
N SER A 75 -3.23 -10.73 1.63
CA SER A 75 -2.34 -10.51 0.50
C SER A 75 -2.66 -9.19 -0.16
N ALA A 76 -1.64 -8.45 -0.57
CA ALA A 76 -1.85 -7.24 -1.34
C ALA A 76 -2.53 -7.57 -2.67
N VAL A 77 -3.36 -6.65 -3.14
CA VAL A 77 -3.99 -6.73 -4.46
C VAL A 77 -3.11 -5.99 -5.45
N THR A 78 -2.86 -6.58 -6.61
CA THR A 78 -2.09 -5.94 -7.67
C THR A 78 -3.02 -5.16 -8.59
N TYR A 79 -2.52 -4.02 -9.08
CA TYR A 79 -3.29 -3.10 -9.91
C TYR A 79 -2.47 -2.68 -11.14
N SER A 80 -3.19 -2.29 -12.19
CA SER A 80 -2.59 -1.69 -13.37
C SER A 80 -2.24 -0.22 -13.15
N GLU A 81 -1.40 0.31 -14.01
CA GLU A 81 -1.06 1.75 -14.02
C GLU A 81 -2.31 2.62 -14.19
N ALA A 82 -3.22 2.20 -15.06
CA ALA A 82 -4.46 2.94 -15.31
C ALA A 82 -5.40 2.93 -14.10
N GLU A 83 -5.48 1.80 -13.40
CA GLU A 83 -6.32 1.69 -12.20
C GLU A 83 -5.83 2.60 -11.07
N VAL A 84 -4.51 2.68 -10.88
CA VAL A 84 -3.91 3.53 -9.85
C VAL A 84 -3.88 4.99 -10.29
N GLY A 85 -3.71 5.26 -11.56
CA GLY A 85 -3.52 6.60 -12.09
C GLY A 85 -2.13 7.14 -11.80
N VAL A 86 -1.11 6.38 -12.23
CA VAL A 86 0.30 6.71 -11.98
C VAL A 86 0.69 8.06 -12.57
N LYS A 87 1.68 8.71 -11.94
CA LYS A 87 2.15 10.05 -12.28
C LYS A 87 3.63 10.01 -12.69
N ASP A 88 4.16 11.17 -13.02
CA ASP A 88 5.50 11.34 -13.60
C ASP A 88 6.62 10.66 -12.79
N GLY A 89 6.51 10.68 -11.47
CA GLY A 89 7.51 10.01 -10.62
C GLY A 89 7.62 8.52 -10.89
N TYR A 90 6.50 7.86 -11.14
CA TYR A 90 6.49 6.45 -11.51
C TYR A 90 7.14 6.24 -12.88
N LEU A 91 6.79 7.07 -13.85
CA LEU A 91 7.27 6.95 -15.24
C LEU A 91 8.78 7.22 -15.35
N ALA A 92 9.36 7.95 -14.41
CA ALA A 92 10.78 8.28 -14.41
C ALA A 92 11.68 7.13 -13.95
N ILE A 93 11.11 6.07 -13.38
CA ILE A 93 11.86 4.96 -12.81
C ILE A 93 11.75 3.73 -13.71
N ARG A 94 12.88 3.06 -13.89
CA ARG A 94 12.91 1.78 -14.59
C ARG A 94 12.64 0.66 -13.59
N TRP A 95 11.37 0.27 -13.49
CA TRP A 95 10.95 -0.79 -12.59
C TRP A 95 11.32 -2.16 -13.13
N ASP A 96 11.74 -3.06 -12.23
CA ASP A 96 11.85 -4.48 -12.56
C ASP A 96 10.46 -5.02 -12.93
N SER A 97 10.42 -5.95 -13.88
CA SER A 97 9.14 -6.52 -14.34
C SER A 97 8.38 -7.25 -13.23
N ALA A 98 9.07 -7.70 -12.18
CA ALA A 98 8.45 -8.34 -11.03
C ALA A 98 7.81 -7.35 -10.06
N ALA A 99 8.21 -6.07 -10.08
CA ALA A 99 7.64 -5.05 -9.20
C ALA A 99 6.24 -4.69 -9.68
N LYS A 100 5.26 -4.74 -8.79
CA LYS A 100 3.85 -4.48 -9.10
C LYS A 100 3.30 -3.36 -8.24
N LEU A 101 2.38 -2.59 -8.81
CA LEU A 101 1.57 -1.66 -8.05
C LEU A 101 0.62 -2.49 -7.18
N VAL A 102 0.61 -2.22 -5.89
CA VAL A 102 -0.21 -2.96 -4.92
C VAL A 102 -0.95 -1.99 -4.02
N TRP A 103 -2.01 -2.47 -3.42
CA TRP A 103 -2.78 -1.81 -2.37
C TRP A 103 -3.65 -2.87 -1.70
N SER A 104 -4.60 -2.42 -0.87
CA SER A 104 -5.70 -3.27 -0.40
C SER A 104 -6.73 -3.49 -1.52
N SER A 105 -7.83 -4.11 -1.20
CA SER A 105 -8.94 -4.32 -2.17
C SER A 105 -9.69 -3.04 -2.53
N ASP A 106 -9.41 -1.91 -1.89
CA ASP A 106 -10.11 -0.66 -2.14
C ASP A 106 -9.12 0.50 -2.23
N LEU A 107 -8.88 0.98 -3.45
CA LEU A 107 -7.97 2.09 -3.73
C LEU A 107 -8.48 3.44 -3.20
N LYS A 108 -9.78 3.56 -2.95
CA LYS A 108 -10.41 4.83 -2.62
C LYS A 108 -10.67 5.01 -1.14
N LEU A 109 -11.20 3.99 -0.50
CA LEU A 109 -11.64 4.06 0.89
C LEU A 109 -10.51 3.71 1.87
N ASP A 110 -9.68 2.74 1.54
CA ASP A 110 -8.58 2.30 2.39
C ASP A 110 -7.42 3.28 2.22
N ASN A 111 -7.35 4.29 3.11
CA ASN A 111 -6.41 5.39 2.92
C ASN A 111 -5.10 5.24 3.69
N THR A 112 -5.02 4.35 4.67
CA THR A 112 -3.78 4.02 5.36
C THR A 112 -3.66 2.52 5.52
N ILE A 113 -2.62 1.95 4.95
CA ILE A 113 -2.33 0.52 5.07
C ILE A 113 -0.89 0.33 5.55
N LEU A 114 -0.66 -0.76 6.26
CA LEU A 114 0.67 -1.20 6.65
C LEU A 114 1.01 -2.41 5.81
N CYS A 115 2.16 -2.38 5.15
CA CYS A 115 2.57 -3.50 4.31
C CYS A 115 3.90 -4.07 4.76
N ARG A 116 4.04 -5.39 4.62
CA ARG A 116 5.29 -6.11 4.81
C ARG A 116 5.65 -6.78 3.49
N VAL A 117 6.84 -6.44 3.00
CA VAL A 117 7.34 -6.92 1.71
C VAL A 117 8.40 -7.98 1.99
N PRO A 118 8.20 -9.22 1.51
CA PRO A 118 9.18 -10.28 1.73
C PRO A 118 10.42 -10.08 0.84
N LEU A 119 11.54 -10.56 1.30
CA LEU A 119 12.75 -10.64 0.47
C LEU A 119 12.54 -11.69 -0.63
N LEU A 120 13.03 -11.40 -1.83
CA LEU A 120 12.99 -12.35 -2.96
C LEU A 120 13.86 -13.57 -2.67
N HIS A 121 15.00 -13.34 -2.01
CA HIS A 121 15.91 -14.38 -1.59
C HIS A 121 16.12 -14.24 -0.09
N PRO A 122 15.47 -15.08 0.73
CA PRO A 122 15.68 -15.03 2.18
C PRO A 122 17.16 -15.14 2.54
N ALA A 123 17.58 -14.41 3.58
CA ALA A 123 18.93 -14.48 4.10
C ALA A 123 19.21 -15.92 4.55
N ARG A 124 20.38 -16.40 4.15
CA ARG A 124 20.84 -17.75 4.53
C ARG A 124 21.42 -17.75 5.93
#